data_b5323db2a4dc6ea1fd3cf657949bc292
#
_entry.id   b5323db2a4dc6ea1fd3cf657949bc292
#
_cell.length_a   1.000
_cell.length_b   1.000
_cell.length_c   1.000
_cell.angle_alpha   90.00
_cell.angle_beta   90.00
_cell.angle_gamma   90.00
#
_symmetry.space_group_name_H-M   'P 1'
#
loop_
_entity.id
_entity.type
_entity.pdbx_description
1 polymer ?
#
loop_
_entity_poly.entity_id
_entity_poly.type
_entity_poly.pdbx_seq_one_letter_code
_entity_poly.pdbx_strand_id
1 'polypeptide(L)'
;MEFLLNSFFAIAKLKIAIIFFGLIFILSITNLSAQTNSEKPKRIVSINLCTDQLLMALVETERIISVSHLARDSSISRFWDKAKNLHINYGMAEEIYLLKPDLVLAGEYSKKYVVAVIRELGLNIVTVPVANSLEAMRNNLLKLAAILGEEAKAKILISKVDNLFSLKNTYSKKPVAIVWRTRGLIDGPGTLVHEMLQVHGFRNLAKNLGRGQLGNINLEQIIMTRPDLVIIPEAKNGYPSLSQLVFKHPALTSLDRLNKPWLTIIRFPEWGLMCGGPQVLKAYELLASIRMKLLTKK
;
A
#
# COMPACT_ATOMS: atom_id res chain seq x y z
N MET A 1 -8.49 83.82 -1.91
CA MET A 1 -7.48 83.14 -1.06
C MET A 1 -7.90 81.77 -0.60
N GLU A 2 -9.22 81.51 -0.42
CA GLU A 2 -9.75 80.23 0.00
C GLU A 2 -9.65 79.07 -1.07
N PHE A 3 -9.76 79.43 -2.35
CA PHE A 3 -9.76 78.44 -3.44
C PHE A 3 -8.41 77.72 -3.62
N LEU A 4 -7.30 78.40 -3.35
CA LEU A 4 -5.94 77.84 -3.42
C LEU A 4 -5.65 76.93 -2.21
N LEU A 5 -6.22 77.21 -1.04
CA LEU A 5 -6.04 76.38 0.16
C LEU A 5 -6.75 75.02 0.02
N ASN A 6 -7.95 75.01 -0.51
CA ASN A 6 -8.76 73.81 -0.72
C ASN A 6 -8.11 72.87 -1.76
N SER A 7 -7.49 73.41 -2.80
CA SER A 7 -6.76 72.62 -3.81
C SER A 7 -5.49 71.96 -3.23
N PHE A 8 -4.77 72.63 -2.36
CA PHE A 8 -3.57 72.10 -1.69
C PHE A 8 -3.95 70.94 -0.74
N PHE A 9 -5.04 71.08 0.01
CA PHE A 9 -5.50 69.99 0.90
C PHE A 9 -6.02 68.78 0.15
N ALA A 10 -6.65 68.97 -1.02
CA ALA A 10 -7.12 67.85 -1.87
C ALA A 10 -5.94 67.05 -2.45
N ILE A 11 -4.88 67.72 -2.91
CA ILE A 11 -3.65 67.09 -3.45
C ILE A 11 -2.88 66.36 -2.34
N ALA A 12 -2.80 66.95 -1.13
CA ALA A 12 -2.16 66.27 0.00
C ALA A 12 -2.92 65.00 0.44
N LYS A 13 -4.24 65.05 0.51
CA LYS A 13 -5.05 63.87 0.81
C LYS A 13 -4.91 62.75 -0.24
N LEU A 14 -4.85 63.13 -1.54
CA LEU A 14 -4.65 62.14 -2.62
C LEU A 14 -3.28 61.49 -2.55
N LYS A 15 -2.22 62.24 -2.25
CA LYS A 15 -0.86 61.69 -2.09
C LYS A 15 -0.78 60.73 -0.89
N ILE A 16 -1.40 61.05 0.24
CA ILE A 16 -1.42 60.21 1.43
C ILE A 16 -2.23 58.92 1.14
N ALA A 17 -3.35 58.98 0.40
CA ALA A 17 -4.10 57.80 0.02
C ALA A 17 -3.31 56.88 -0.91
N ILE A 18 -2.56 57.40 -1.87
CA ILE A 18 -1.72 56.61 -2.78
C ILE A 18 -0.56 55.91 -2.01
N ILE A 19 0.03 56.61 -1.06
CA ILE A 19 1.11 56.04 -0.22
C ILE A 19 0.54 54.93 0.67
N PHE A 20 -0.66 55.13 1.26
CA PHE A 20 -1.31 54.13 2.10
C PHE A 20 -1.75 52.87 1.30
N PHE A 21 -2.26 53.07 0.09
CA PHE A 21 -2.62 51.99 -0.83
C PHE A 21 -1.39 51.22 -1.33
N GLY A 22 -0.28 51.95 -1.61
CA GLY A 22 1.00 51.32 -1.96
C GLY A 22 1.60 50.49 -0.82
N LEU A 23 1.50 50.99 0.44
CA LEU A 23 1.97 50.25 1.62
C LEU A 23 1.15 48.96 1.87
N ILE A 24 -0.17 49.03 1.72
CA ILE A 24 -1.06 47.85 1.85
C ILE A 24 -0.77 46.83 0.75
N PHE A 25 -0.49 47.27 -0.48
CA PHE A 25 -0.15 46.37 -1.59
C PHE A 25 1.20 45.67 -1.39
N ILE A 26 2.19 46.37 -0.82
CA ILE A 26 3.51 45.79 -0.48
C ILE A 26 3.36 44.77 0.66
N LEU A 27 2.55 45.03 1.69
CA LEU A 27 2.27 44.05 2.75
C LEU A 27 1.51 42.81 2.27
N SER A 28 0.70 42.94 1.20
CA SER A 28 -0.05 41.80 0.63
C SER A 28 0.86 40.85 -0.18
N ILE A 29 1.99 41.31 -0.71
CA ILE A 29 2.92 40.50 -1.50
C ILE A 29 3.83 39.65 -0.59
N THR A 30 4.08 40.05 0.64
CA THR A 30 4.95 39.31 1.56
C THR A 30 4.32 38.07 2.18
N ASN A 31 2.99 37.86 2.03
CA ASN A 31 2.31 36.67 2.54
C ASN A 31 2.25 35.49 1.56
N LEU A 32 2.86 35.60 0.38
CA LEU A 32 2.81 34.55 -0.63
C LEU A 32 4.15 33.82 -0.74
N SER A 33 4.61 33.21 0.32
CA SER A 33 5.63 32.15 0.26
C SER A 33 6.00 31.59 1.64
N ALA A 34 5.05 31.45 2.55
CA ALA A 34 5.22 30.48 3.63
C ALA A 34 4.86 29.08 3.10
N GLN A 35 5.52 28.65 2.03
CA GLN A 35 5.70 27.25 1.78
C GLN A 35 6.59 26.79 2.95
N THR A 36 5.96 26.21 3.98
CA THR A 36 6.68 25.47 5.01
C THR A 36 7.47 24.40 4.29
N ASN A 37 8.73 24.68 3.97
CA ASN A 37 9.73 23.66 3.66
C ASN A 37 9.87 22.83 4.95
N SER A 38 8.90 21.99 5.23
CA SER A 38 9.06 20.95 6.23
C SER A 38 10.25 20.12 5.77
N GLU A 39 11.35 20.21 6.49
CA GLU A 39 12.55 19.46 6.17
C GLU A 39 12.19 17.99 6.09
N LYS A 40 12.59 17.32 4.99
CA LYS A 40 12.28 15.89 4.78
C LYS A 40 12.78 15.07 5.98
N PRO A 41 11.97 14.14 6.51
CA PRO A 41 12.43 13.28 7.58
C PRO A 41 13.70 12.53 7.19
N LYS A 42 14.69 12.53 8.06
CA LYS A 42 16.02 11.92 7.84
C LYS A 42 16.26 10.66 8.65
N ARG A 43 15.48 10.46 9.71
CA ARG A 43 15.62 9.33 10.65
C ARG A 43 14.30 8.61 10.81
N ILE A 44 13.96 7.80 9.81
CA ILE A 44 12.65 7.19 9.70
C ILE A 44 12.68 5.76 10.26
N VAL A 45 11.74 5.45 11.13
CA VAL A 45 11.50 4.10 11.66
C VAL A 45 10.13 3.60 11.21
N SER A 46 10.04 2.37 10.76
CA SER A 46 8.79 1.70 10.46
C SER A 46 8.58 0.50 11.40
N ILE A 47 7.36 0.37 11.95
CA ILE A 47 7.01 -0.69 12.92
C ILE A 47 5.95 -1.66 12.38
N ASN A 48 5.73 -1.70 11.07
CA ASN A 48 4.72 -2.54 10.44
C ASN A 48 5.14 -2.95 9.04
N LEU A 49 4.91 -4.20 8.67
CA LEU A 49 5.30 -4.76 7.35
C LEU A 49 4.81 -3.92 6.16
N CYS A 50 3.57 -3.42 6.21
CA CYS A 50 3.03 -2.67 5.07
C CYS A 50 3.72 -1.30 4.92
N THR A 51 4.00 -0.63 6.03
CA THR A 51 4.77 0.62 6.02
C THR A 51 6.25 0.40 5.73
N ASP A 52 6.83 -0.74 6.12
CA ASP A 52 8.19 -1.13 5.73
C ASP A 52 8.34 -1.17 4.20
N GLN A 53 7.39 -1.84 3.53
CA GLN A 53 7.41 -2.00 2.08
C GLN A 53 7.20 -0.67 1.34
N LEU A 54 6.30 0.18 1.83
CA LEU A 54 6.09 1.53 1.29
C LEU A 54 7.36 2.39 1.49
N LEU A 55 7.93 2.37 2.68
CA LEU A 55 9.15 3.12 3.02
C LEU A 55 10.32 2.70 2.14
N MET A 56 10.61 1.40 2.06
CA MET A 56 11.70 0.87 1.25
C MET A 56 11.54 1.11 -0.26
N ALA A 57 10.31 1.31 -0.73
CA ALA A 57 10.04 1.64 -2.13
C ALA A 57 10.20 3.13 -2.44
N LEU A 58 9.93 4.01 -1.48
CA LEU A 58 9.90 5.45 -1.67
C LEU A 58 11.21 6.13 -1.27
N VAL A 59 11.86 5.66 -0.21
CA VAL A 59 12.95 6.38 0.47
C VAL A 59 14.30 5.71 0.26
N GLU A 60 15.35 6.50 0.17
CA GLU A 60 16.73 6.00 0.15
C GLU A 60 17.10 5.37 1.49
N THR A 61 17.96 4.34 1.44
CA THR A 61 18.29 3.49 2.58
C THR A 61 18.88 4.26 3.76
N GLU A 62 19.63 5.32 3.49
CA GLU A 62 20.35 6.17 4.46
C GLU A 62 19.40 6.91 5.40
N ARG A 63 18.15 7.13 4.98
CA ARG A 63 17.11 7.76 5.79
C ARG A 63 16.30 6.76 6.62
N ILE A 64 16.49 5.45 6.38
CA ILE A 64 15.75 4.37 7.05
C ILE A 64 16.58 3.86 8.21
N ILE A 65 16.24 4.28 9.43
CA ILE A 65 16.96 3.88 10.64
C ILE A 65 16.62 2.44 11.02
N SER A 66 15.35 2.06 10.92
CA SER A 66 14.91 0.71 11.28
C SER A 66 13.60 0.34 10.59
N VAL A 67 13.44 -0.95 10.32
CA VAL A 67 12.20 -1.56 9.83
C VAL A 67 11.77 -2.70 10.76
N SER A 68 10.52 -3.14 10.67
CA SER A 68 10.06 -4.25 11.50
C SER A 68 10.79 -5.56 11.15
N HIS A 69 10.89 -6.47 12.12
CA HIS A 69 11.48 -7.81 11.90
C HIS A 69 10.79 -8.58 10.77
N LEU A 70 9.53 -8.28 10.47
CA LEU A 70 8.77 -8.88 9.36
C LEU A 70 9.33 -8.50 7.98
N ALA A 71 10.03 -7.36 7.87
CA ALA A 71 10.62 -6.92 6.62
C ALA A 71 11.67 -7.89 6.05
N ARG A 72 12.35 -8.66 6.92
CA ARG A 72 13.35 -9.67 6.52
C ARG A 72 12.77 -11.02 6.12
N ASP A 73 11.48 -11.24 6.30
CA ASP A 73 10.84 -12.50 5.93
C ASP A 73 10.52 -12.53 4.43
N SER A 74 11.25 -13.30 3.65
CA SER A 74 11.10 -13.41 2.20
C SER A 74 9.73 -13.93 1.75
N SER A 75 8.98 -14.60 2.62
CA SER A 75 7.64 -15.11 2.30
C SER A 75 6.58 -14.02 2.27
N ILE A 76 6.74 -12.99 3.11
CA ILE A 76 5.75 -11.92 3.30
C ILE A 76 6.24 -10.52 2.92
N SER A 77 7.54 -10.33 2.73
CA SER A 77 8.15 -9.07 2.31
C SER A 77 8.75 -9.17 0.91
N ARG A 78 8.32 -8.31 0.00
CA ARG A 78 8.92 -8.20 -1.34
C ARG A 78 10.33 -7.60 -1.28
N PHE A 79 10.59 -6.77 -0.26
CA PHE A 79 11.85 -6.04 -0.08
C PHE A 79 12.78 -6.67 0.98
N TRP A 80 12.60 -7.98 1.27
CA TRP A 80 13.37 -8.71 2.27
C TRP A 80 14.89 -8.60 2.07
N ASP A 81 15.35 -8.54 0.83
CA ASP A 81 16.77 -8.43 0.50
C ASP A 81 17.32 -7.04 0.86
N LYS A 82 16.59 -5.97 0.55
CA LYS A 82 16.92 -4.61 0.97
C LYS A 82 16.92 -4.50 2.51
N ALA A 83 16.02 -5.20 3.18
CA ALA A 83 15.91 -5.20 4.64
C ALA A 83 17.06 -5.92 5.36
N LYS A 84 17.85 -6.75 4.69
CA LYS A 84 18.99 -7.46 5.31
C LYS A 84 19.99 -6.53 5.98
N ASN A 85 20.24 -5.37 5.37
CA ASN A 85 21.24 -4.40 5.81
C ASN A 85 20.67 -3.30 6.71
N LEU A 86 19.35 -3.34 7.01
CA LEU A 86 18.70 -2.37 7.89
C LEU A 86 18.62 -2.90 9.32
N HIS A 87 18.65 -2.00 10.29
CA HIS A 87 18.38 -2.36 11.69
C HIS A 87 16.93 -2.85 11.82
N ILE A 88 16.71 -3.87 12.65
CA ILE A 88 15.40 -4.49 12.87
C ILE A 88 14.85 -4.07 14.23
N ASN A 89 13.54 -3.74 14.26
CA ASN A 89 12.80 -3.54 15.48
C ASN A 89 11.65 -4.55 15.61
N TYR A 90 11.18 -4.72 16.84
CA TYR A 90 10.03 -5.57 17.19
C TYR A 90 8.78 -4.75 17.53
N GLY A 91 8.83 -3.44 17.26
CA GLY A 91 7.73 -2.52 17.49
C GLY A 91 7.45 -2.28 18.97
N MET A 92 8.48 -2.26 19.81
CA MET A 92 8.38 -1.87 21.22
C MET A 92 8.65 -0.37 21.34
N ALA A 93 7.85 0.34 22.16
CA ALA A 93 7.96 1.80 22.24
C ALA A 93 9.33 2.26 22.77
N GLU A 94 9.89 1.54 23.75
CA GLU A 94 11.20 1.81 24.33
C GLU A 94 12.32 1.66 23.31
N GLU A 95 12.27 0.61 22.50
CA GLU A 95 13.22 0.35 21.42
C GLU A 95 13.18 1.49 20.39
N ILE A 96 11.98 1.92 20.00
CA ILE A 96 11.79 3.00 19.03
C ILE A 96 12.29 4.34 19.58
N TYR A 97 12.01 4.62 20.86
CA TYR A 97 12.47 5.85 21.50
C TYR A 97 13.99 5.98 21.52
N LEU A 98 14.70 4.89 21.82
CA LEU A 98 16.17 4.85 21.84
C LEU A 98 16.81 5.13 20.45
N LEU A 99 16.10 4.81 19.38
CA LEU A 99 16.55 5.08 18.02
C LEU A 99 16.48 6.57 17.64
N LYS A 100 15.83 7.42 18.43
CA LYS A 100 15.66 8.87 18.21
C LYS A 100 15.22 9.20 16.79
N PRO A 101 14.08 8.64 16.32
CA PRO A 101 13.57 8.94 14.98
C PRO A 101 12.97 10.35 14.92
N ASP A 102 13.00 10.96 13.74
CA ASP A 102 12.21 12.16 13.44
C ASP A 102 10.83 11.84 12.89
N LEU A 103 10.64 10.59 12.40
CA LEU A 103 9.35 10.06 11.97
C LEU A 103 9.23 8.56 12.25
N VAL A 104 8.10 8.16 12.83
CA VAL A 104 7.71 6.75 12.98
C VAL A 104 6.52 6.44 12.08
N LEU A 105 6.59 5.34 11.33
CA LEU A 105 5.49 4.84 10.50
C LEU A 105 4.88 3.60 11.14
N ALA A 106 3.58 3.66 11.40
CA ALA A 106 2.76 2.55 11.88
C ALA A 106 1.71 2.17 10.83
N GLY A 107 1.30 0.93 10.79
CA GLY A 107 0.14 0.49 10.02
C GLY A 107 -1.13 0.47 10.88
N GLU A 108 -2.28 0.38 10.24
CA GLU A 108 -3.60 0.31 10.91
C GLU A 108 -3.69 -0.82 11.95
N TYR A 109 -3.01 -1.95 11.68
CA TYR A 109 -2.97 -3.11 12.59
C TYR A 109 -1.77 -3.11 13.55
N SER A 110 -1.02 -2.03 13.64
CA SER A 110 -0.03 -1.87 14.70
C SER A 110 -0.71 -1.82 16.06
N LYS A 111 -0.04 -2.33 17.10
CA LYS A 111 -0.59 -2.39 18.45
C LYS A 111 -0.96 -0.98 18.93
N LYS A 112 -2.24 -0.71 19.14
CA LYS A 112 -2.75 0.63 19.46
C LYS A 112 -2.09 1.24 20.70
N TYR A 113 -1.81 0.42 21.74
CA TYR A 113 -1.13 0.89 22.94
C TYR A 113 0.30 1.34 22.67
N VAL A 114 1.04 0.65 21.77
CA VAL A 114 2.41 1.06 21.38
C VAL A 114 2.36 2.40 20.66
N VAL A 115 1.42 2.57 19.72
CA VAL A 115 1.22 3.83 18.99
C VAL A 115 0.91 4.98 19.95
N ALA A 116 0.09 4.73 20.99
CA ALA A 116 -0.24 5.73 22.00
C ALA A 116 1.01 6.11 22.82
N VAL A 117 1.77 5.14 23.35
CA VAL A 117 3.00 5.40 24.10
C VAL A 117 4.04 6.16 23.28
N ILE A 118 4.25 5.78 22.01
CA ILE A 118 5.18 6.50 21.11
C ILE A 118 4.79 7.97 20.98
N ARG A 119 3.48 8.26 20.89
CA ARG A 119 2.96 9.63 20.81
C ARG A 119 3.14 10.39 22.13
N GLU A 120 2.89 9.74 23.26
CA GLU A 120 3.10 10.31 24.60
C GLU A 120 4.57 10.62 24.89
N LEU A 121 5.49 9.85 24.31
CA LEU A 121 6.94 10.12 24.33
C LEU A 121 7.36 11.30 23.43
N GLY A 122 6.42 11.97 22.79
CA GLY A 122 6.68 13.15 21.92
C GLY A 122 7.25 12.81 20.54
N LEU A 123 7.27 11.54 20.13
CA LEU A 123 7.73 11.15 18.80
C LEU A 123 6.65 11.39 17.75
N ASN A 124 7.05 11.91 16.59
CA ASN A 124 6.16 12.08 15.45
C ASN A 124 5.81 10.71 14.85
N ILE A 125 4.54 10.31 14.94
CA ILE A 125 4.06 9.02 14.45
C ILE A 125 2.89 9.19 13.49
N VAL A 126 3.00 8.57 12.31
CA VAL A 126 1.98 8.53 11.26
C VAL A 126 1.46 7.11 11.11
N THR A 127 0.15 6.95 11.15
CA THR A 127 -0.52 5.67 10.88
C THR A 127 -1.05 5.63 9.45
N VAL A 128 -0.60 4.62 8.69
CA VAL A 128 -1.03 4.39 7.31
C VAL A 128 -2.16 3.35 7.31
N PRO A 129 -3.34 3.67 6.75
CA PRO A 129 -4.44 2.73 6.67
C PRO A 129 -4.17 1.59 5.68
N VAL A 130 -4.93 0.51 5.80
CA VAL A 130 -4.85 -0.61 4.85
C VAL A 130 -5.37 -0.18 3.48
N ALA A 131 -4.64 -0.52 2.43
CA ALA A 131 -5.07 -0.28 1.06
C ALA A 131 -5.85 -1.50 0.53
N ASN A 132 -7.17 -1.46 0.64
CA ASN A 132 -8.05 -2.53 0.16
C ASN A 132 -8.38 -2.43 -1.33
N SER A 133 -8.06 -1.33 -2.00
CA SER A 133 -8.31 -1.09 -3.41
C SER A 133 -7.12 -0.38 -4.06
N LEU A 134 -7.11 -0.35 -5.38
CA LEU A 134 -6.14 0.42 -6.15
C LEU A 134 -6.20 1.92 -5.81
N GLU A 135 -7.40 2.45 -5.62
CA GLU A 135 -7.61 3.84 -5.21
C GLU A 135 -7.03 4.12 -3.82
N ALA A 136 -7.33 3.26 -2.84
CA ALA A 136 -6.77 3.37 -1.49
C ALA A 136 -5.25 3.29 -1.49
N MET A 137 -4.66 2.43 -2.33
CA MET A 137 -3.21 2.33 -2.51
C MET A 137 -2.61 3.62 -3.06
N ARG A 138 -3.22 4.23 -4.10
CA ARG A 138 -2.78 5.53 -4.64
C ARG A 138 -2.80 6.62 -3.58
N ASN A 139 -3.92 6.70 -2.85
CA ASN A 139 -4.10 7.69 -1.80
C ASN A 139 -3.06 7.54 -0.69
N ASN A 140 -2.76 6.32 -0.26
CA ASN A 140 -1.73 6.05 0.73
C ASN A 140 -0.33 6.44 0.21
N LEU A 141 -0.01 6.08 -1.03
CA LEU A 141 1.27 6.44 -1.66
C LEU A 141 1.44 7.96 -1.76
N LEU A 142 0.42 8.69 -2.20
CA LEU A 142 0.48 10.16 -2.33
C LEU A 142 0.63 10.84 -0.96
N LYS A 143 -0.19 10.45 0.02
CA LYS A 143 -0.12 11.02 1.38
C LYS A 143 1.22 10.74 2.04
N LEU A 144 1.69 9.50 1.97
CA LEU A 144 2.96 9.13 2.57
C LEU A 144 4.14 9.81 1.86
N ALA A 145 4.10 9.89 0.53
CA ALA A 145 5.14 10.57 -0.24
C ALA A 145 5.24 12.06 0.08
N ALA A 146 4.12 12.75 0.30
CA ALA A 146 4.11 14.15 0.72
C ALA A 146 4.80 14.34 2.09
N ILE A 147 4.55 13.43 3.05
CA ILE A 147 5.20 13.44 4.36
C ILE A 147 6.71 13.17 4.24
N LEU A 148 7.09 12.27 3.33
CA LEU A 148 8.48 11.85 3.12
C LEU A 148 9.27 12.77 2.19
N GLY A 149 8.59 13.68 1.46
CA GLY A 149 9.17 14.52 0.39
C GLY A 149 9.60 13.71 -0.84
N GLU A 150 8.84 12.66 -1.19
CA GLU A 150 9.13 11.72 -2.28
C GLU A 150 8.01 11.67 -3.33
N GLU A 151 7.30 12.78 -3.57
CA GLU A 151 6.13 12.86 -4.45
C GLU A 151 6.44 12.44 -5.89
N ALA A 152 7.64 12.77 -6.39
CA ALA A 152 8.06 12.40 -7.73
C ALA A 152 8.15 10.86 -7.89
N LYS A 153 8.75 10.17 -6.91
CA LYS A 153 8.82 8.69 -6.90
C LYS A 153 7.43 8.06 -6.81
N ALA A 154 6.55 8.60 -5.97
CA ALA A 154 5.18 8.09 -5.84
C ALA A 154 4.41 8.23 -7.14
N LYS A 155 4.50 9.37 -7.83
CA LYS A 155 3.86 9.58 -9.13
C LYS A 155 4.33 8.56 -10.18
N ILE A 156 5.62 8.27 -10.24
CA ILE A 156 6.19 7.25 -11.13
C ILE A 156 5.64 5.86 -10.80
N LEU A 157 5.58 5.48 -9.53
CA LEU A 157 5.05 4.19 -9.10
C LEU A 157 3.57 4.06 -9.41
N ILE A 158 2.78 5.09 -9.12
CA ILE A 158 1.35 5.14 -9.42
C ILE A 158 1.11 5.01 -10.92
N SER A 159 1.83 5.78 -11.74
CA SER A 159 1.69 5.70 -13.20
C SER A 159 1.99 4.29 -13.74
N LYS A 160 3.01 3.60 -13.22
CA LYS A 160 3.31 2.21 -13.59
C LYS A 160 2.15 1.28 -13.25
N VAL A 161 1.57 1.42 -12.06
CA VAL A 161 0.43 0.60 -11.63
C VAL A 161 -0.79 0.91 -12.51
N ASP A 162 -1.11 2.18 -12.73
CA ASP A 162 -2.25 2.60 -13.53
C ASP A 162 -2.18 2.07 -14.96
N ASN A 163 -1.00 2.13 -15.57
CA ASN A 163 -0.78 1.59 -16.91
C ASN A 163 -1.07 0.09 -16.96
N LEU A 164 -0.67 -0.69 -15.96
CA LEU A 164 -0.97 -2.12 -15.91
C LEU A 164 -2.46 -2.39 -15.71
N PHE A 165 -3.11 -1.68 -14.80
CA PHE A 165 -4.53 -1.88 -14.51
C PHE A 165 -5.47 -1.31 -15.56
N SER A 166 -5.02 -0.39 -16.42
CA SER A 166 -5.79 0.14 -17.55
C SER A 166 -5.83 -0.80 -18.76
N LEU A 167 -4.97 -1.83 -18.80
CA LEU A 167 -4.95 -2.79 -19.88
C LEU A 167 -6.29 -3.53 -19.97
N LYS A 168 -7.10 -3.19 -20.97
CA LYS A 168 -8.36 -3.89 -21.25
C LYS A 168 -8.05 -5.26 -21.81
N ASN A 169 -8.12 -6.28 -21.00
CA ASN A 169 -7.99 -7.65 -21.46
C ASN A 169 -9.32 -8.14 -22.04
N THR A 170 -9.38 -8.28 -23.34
CA THR A 170 -10.53 -8.83 -24.08
C THR A 170 -10.48 -10.37 -24.16
N TYR A 171 -10.29 -11.01 -23.02
CA TYR A 171 -10.30 -12.47 -22.98
C TYR A 171 -11.72 -13.00 -23.25
N SER A 172 -11.89 -13.84 -24.26
CA SER A 172 -13.14 -14.52 -24.59
C SER A 172 -13.55 -15.51 -23.48
N LYS A 173 -12.59 -16.20 -22.86
CA LYS A 173 -12.79 -17.08 -21.73
C LYS A 173 -12.38 -16.40 -20.42
N LYS A 174 -13.30 -16.39 -19.45
CA LYS A 174 -13.07 -15.87 -18.08
C LYS A 174 -13.13 -17.03 -17.06
N PRO A 175 -12.00 -17.72 -16.81
CA PRO A 175 -11.97 -18.82 -15.86
C PRO A 175 -12.29 -18.34 -14.44
N VAL A 176 -12.86 -19.24 -13.64
CA VAL A 176 -13.18 -18.98 -12.23
C VAL A 176 -11.92 -19.19 -11.40
N ALA A 177 -11.52 -18.18 -10.66
CA ALA A 177 -10.36 -18.22 -9.77
C ALA A 177 -10.76 -17.88 -8.33
N ILE A 178 -10.04 -18.46 -7.38
CA ILE A 178 -10.14 -18.12 -5.97
C ILE A 178 -8.74 -17.96 -5.37
N VAL A 179 -8.56 -16.92 -4.56
CA VAL A 179 -7.43 -16.80 -3.65
C VAL A 179 -7.91 -17.34 -2.30
N TRP A 180 -7.33 -18.47 -1.92
CA TRP A 180 -7.71 -19.20 -0.71
C TRP A 180 -6.57 -19.13 0.30
N ARG A 181 -6.78 -18.34 1.34
CA ARG A 181 -5.79 -18.06 2.38
C ARG A 181 -5.94 -19.01 3.57
N THR A 182 -4.99 -18.94 4.49
CA THR A 182 -5.06 -19.65 5.77
C THR A 182 -6.39 -19.37 6.49
N ARG A 183 -6.85 -20.33 7.28
CA ARG A 183 -8.16 -20.32 7.98
C ARG A 183 -9.37 -20.21 7.05
N GLY A 184 -9.22 -20.59 5.78
CA GLY A 184 -10.32 -20.54 4.82
C GLY A 184 -10.68 -19.15 4.32
N LEU A 185 -9.90 -18.13 4.61
CA LEU A 185 -10.18 -16.76 4.18
C LEU A 185 -10.06 -16.62 2.66
N ILE A 186 -10.98 -15.85 2.08
CA ILE A 186 -11.01 -15.51 0.64
C ILE A 186 -11.24 -14.03 0.45
N ASP A 187 -10.63 -13.48 -0.60
CA ASP A 187 -10.74 -12.08 -0.99
C ASP A 187 -11.88 -11.91 -2.01
N GLY A 188 -12.89 -11.14 -1.65
CA GLY A 188 -14.06 -10.84 -2.50
C GLY A 188 -14.06 -9.42 -3.06
N PRO A 189 -15.20 -8.95 -3.59
CA PRO A 189 -15.38 -7.60 -4.11
C PRO A 189 -14.99 -6.52 -3.09
N GLY A 190 -14.34 -5.45 -3.55
CA GLY A 190 -13.82 -4.39 -2.69
C GLY A 190 -12.43 -4.68 -2.12
N THR A 191 -11.73 -5.72 -2.61
CA THR A 191 -10.33 -5.97 -2.29
C THR A 191 -9.43 -5.77 -3.51
N LEU A 192 -8.19 -5.36 -3.28
CA LEU A 192 -7.18 -5.23 -4.32
C LEU A 192 -6.92 -6.55 -5.05
N VAL A 193 -6.98 -7.68 -4.33
CA VAL A 193 -6.87 -9.02 -4.92
C VAL A 193 -8.00 -9.28 -5.91
N HIS A 194 -9.22 -8.87 -5.60
CA HIS A 194 -10.35 -8.97 -6.52
C HIS A 194 -10.11 -8.14 -7.79
N GLU A 195 -9.65 -6.91 -7.65
CA GLU A 195 -9.31 -6.03 -8.79
C GLU A 195 -8.23 -6.65 -9.67
N MET A 196 -7.15 -7.19 -9.06
CA MET A 196 -6.11 -7.91 -9.78
C MET A 196 -6.63 -9.11 -10.57
N LEU A 197 -7.50 -9.93 -9.97
CA LEU A 197 -8.12 -11.06 -10.68
C LEU A 197 -8.95 -10.58 -11.87
N GLN A 198 -9.75 -9.53 -11.71
CA GLN A 198 -10.59 -8.99 -12.78
C GLN A 198 -9.79 -8.47 -13.96
N VAL A 199 -8.71 -7.72 -13.72
CA VAL A 199 -7.85 -7.17 -14.78
C VAL A 199 -7.20 -8.29 -15.59
N HIS A 200 -6.89 -9.43 -14.96
CA HIS A 200 -6.36 -10.62 -15.66
C HIS A 200 -7.46 -11.50 -16.29
N GLY A 201 -8.71 -11.04 -16.32
CA GLY A 201 -9.81 -11.75 -16.95
C GLY A 201 -10.28 -12.98 -16.18
N PHE A 202 -10.08 -13.04 -14.87
CA PHE A 202 -10.65 -14.05 -14.01
C PHE A 202 -12.01 -13.62 -13.46
N ARG A 203 -12.91 -14.57 -13.26
CA ARG A 203 -14.10 -14.42 -12.42
C ARG A 203 -13.73 -14.83 -11.00
N ASN A 204 -13.89 -13.95 -10.05
CA ASN A 204 -13.59 -14.27 -8.66
C ASN A 204 -14.71 -15.13 -8.05
N LEU A 205 -14.38 -16.35 -7.60
CA LEU A 205 -15.36 -17.28 -6.98
C LEU A 205 -16.02 -16.66 -5.74
N ALA A 206 -15.31 -15.88 -4.95
CA ALA A 206 -15.87 -15.20 -3.78
C ALA A 206 -17.06 -14.31 -4.16
N LYS A 207 -16.97 -13.59 -5.29
CA LYS A 207 -18.10 -12.81 -5.84
C LYS A 207 -19.26 -13.72 -6.25
N ASN A 208 -18.97 -14.81 -6.94
CA ASN A 208 -20.01 -15.76 -7.39
C ASN A 208 -20.78 -16.38 -6.22
N LEU A 209 -20.12 -16.54 -5.06
CA LEU A 209 -20.71 -17.05 -3.82
C LEU A 209 -21.39 -15.95 -2.97
N GLY A 210 -21.54 -14.73 -3.50
CA GLY A 210 -22.14 -13.61 -2.78
C GLY A 210 -21.34 -13.14 -1.56
N ARG A 211 -20.02 -13.43 -1.51
CA ARG A 211 -19.17 -12.98 -0.42
C ARG A 211 -18.79 -11.51 -0.61
N GLY A 212 -18.73 -10.76 0.50
CA GLY A 212 -18.24 -9.38 0.54
C GLY A 212 -16.71 -9.28 0.43
N GLN A 213 -16.11 -8.22 0.98
CA GLN A 213 -14.67 -7.99 0.93
C GLN A 213 -13.86 -9.19 1.44
N LEU A 214 -14.23 -9.71 2.60
CA LEU A 214 -13.64 -10.92 3.16
C LEU A 214 -14.74 -11.94 3.39
N GLY A 215 -14.47 -13.15 2.97
CA GLY A 215 -15.33 -14.31 3.18
C GLY A 215 -14.55 -15.46 3.77
N ASN A 216 -15.27 -16.57 3.99
CA ASN A 216 -14.66 -17.83 4.40
C ASN A 216 -15.24 -18.95 3.56
N ILE A 217 -14.40 -19.93 3.22
CA ILE A 217 -14.76 -21.12 2.47
C ILE A 217 -13.92 -22.30 2.99
N ASN A 218 -14.54 -23.47 3.12
CA ASN A 218 -13.85 -24.69 3.47
C ASN A 218 -13.39 -25.46 2.21
N LEU A 219 -12.57 -26.50 2.40
CA LEU A 219 -12.04 -27.33 1.32
C LEU A 219 -13.13 -28.02 0.52
N GLU A 220 -14.15 -28.54 1.19
CA GLU A 220 -15.27 -29.25 0.58
C GLU A 220 -16.03 -28.33 -0.40
N GLN A 221 -16.29 -27.10 0.01
CA GLN A 221 -16.95 -26.11 -0.84
C GLN A 221 -16.09 -25.76 -2.07
N ILE A 222 -14.75 -25.68 -1.93
CA ILE A 222 -13.85 -25.47 -3.08
C ILE A 222 -13.97 -26.62 -4.06
N ILE A 223 -13.94 -27.87 -3.56
CA ILE A 223 -14.06 -29.08 -4.39
C ILE A 223 -15.41 -29.13 -5.10
N MET A 224 -16.50 -28.79 -4.41
CA MET A 224 -17.85 -28.78 -4.97
C MET A 224 -18.07 -27.70 -6.03
N THR A 225 -17.49 -26.51 -5.83
CA THR A 225 -17.63 -25.38 -6.76
C THR A 225 -16.77 -25.49 -8.02
N ARG A 226 -15.78 -26.38 -8.03
CA ARG A 226 -14.89 -26.69 -9.16
C ARG A 226 -14.32 -25.44 -9.86
N PRO A 227 -13.55 -24.59 -9.16
CA PRO A 227 -12.92 -23.46 -9.81
C PRO A 227 -11.84 -23.92 -10.80
N ASP A 228 -11.61 -23.14 -11.85
CA ASP A 228 -10.51 -23.41 -12.80
C ASP A 228 -9.12 -23.18 -12.16
N LEU A 229 -9.03 -22.26 -11.19
CA LEU A 229 -7.78 -21.86 -10.52
C LEU A 229 -7.99 -21.68 -9.02
N VAL A 230 -7.18 -22.35 -8.23
CA VAL A 230 -7.02 -22.08 -6.79
C VAL A 230 -5.63 -21.54 -6.54
N ILE A 231 -5.55 -20.30 -6.05
CA ILE A 231 -4.32 -19.66 -5.64
C ILE A 231 -4.21 -19.79 -4.12
N ILE A 232 -3.14 -20.45 -3.65
CA ILE A 232 -2.84 -20.60 -2.23
C ILE A 232 -1.53 -19.90 -1.89
N PRO A 233 -1.34 -19.44 -0.64
CA PRO A 233 -0.06 -18.88 -0.21
C PRO A 233 1.08 -19.88 -0.40
N GLU A 234 2.23 -19.39 -0.83
CA GLU A 234 3.46 -20.20 -0.88
C GLU A 234 3.84 -20.59 0.55
N ALA A 235 4.19 -21.87 0.73
CA ALA A 235 4.61 -22.34 2.04
C ALA A 235 5.97 -21.71 2.41
N LYS A 236 6.08 -21.20 3.62
CA LYS A 236 7.35 -20.79 4.19
C LYS A 236 8.25 -22.00 4.33
N ASN A 237 9.53 -21.86 4.00
CA ASN A 237 10.55 -22.88 4.32
C ASN A 237 10.62 -23.03 5.84
N GLY A 238 10.28 -24.20 6.36
CA GLY A 238 10.23 -24.50 7.76
C GLY A 238 8.96 -25.26 8.18
N TYR A 239 8.67 -25.30 9.46
CA TYR A 239 7.48 -25.96 9.96
C TYR A 239 6.21 -25.14 9.63
N PRO A 240 5.26 -25.72 8.90
CA PRO A 240 4.01 -25.02 8.59
C PRO A 240 3.24 -24.76 9.89
N SER A 241 2.61 -23.58 9.97
CA SER A 241 1.63 -23.34 11.03
C SER A 241 0.43 -24.29 10.88
N LEU A 242 -0.28 -24.57 11.97
CA LEU A 242 -1.51 -25.38 11.94
C LEU A 242 -2.49 -24.89 10.88
N SER A 243 -2.61 -23.57 10.71
CA SER A 243 -3.50 -22.97 9.71
C SER A 243 -3.06 -23.22 8.25
N GLN A 244 -1.81 -23.59 8.01
CA GLN A 244 -1.29 -23.93 6.68
C GLN A 244 -1.43 -25.45 6.36
N LEU A 245 -1.75 -26.29 7.35
CA LEU A 245 -1.90 -27.73 7.13
C LEU A 245 -3.04 -28.06 6.17
N VAL A 246 -4.05 -27.24 6.06
CA VAL A 246 -5.16 -27.39 5.11
C VAL A 246 -4.66 -27.47 3.66
N PHE A 247 -3.57 -26.76 3.32
CA PHE A 247 -2.97 -26.79 1.98
C PHE A 247 -2.17 -28.07 1.69
N LYS A 248 -1.93 -28.89 2.72
CA LYS A 248 -1.33 -30.23 2.63
C LYS A 248 -2.37 -31.35 2.75
N HIS A 249 -3.67 -31.01 2.86
CA HIS A 249 -4.71 -32.01 3.01
C HIS A 249 -4.72 -33.02 1.84
N PRO A 250 -4.84 -34.33 2.10
CA PRO A 250 -4.79 -35.35 1.06
C PRO A 250 -5.75 -35.13 -0.11
N ALA A 251 -6.97 -34.64 0.16
CA ALA A 251 -7.93 -34.34 -0.90
C ALA A 251 -7.41 -33.25 -1.87
N LEU A 252 -6.78 -32.18 -1.37
CA LEU A 252 -6.22 -31.11 -2.20
C LEU A 252 -5.01 -31.60 -2.97
N THR A 253 -4.08 -32.28 -2.28
CA THR A 253 -2.84 -32.79 -2.90
C THR A 253 -3.09 -33.90 -3.90
N SER A 254 -4.13 -34.70 -3.72
CA SER A 254 -4.55 -35.71 -4.72
C SER A 254 -5.09 -35.04 -5.98
N LEU A 255 -5.90 -34.00 -5.86
CA LEU A 255 -6.40 -33.24 -7.01
C LEU A 255 -5.25 -32.58 -7.79
N ASP A 256 -4.24 -32.03 -7.09
CA ASP A 256 -3.05 -31.43 -7.68
C ASP A 256 -2.22 -32.49 -8.44
N ARG A 257 -1.94 -33.64 -7.80
CA ARG A 257 -1.18 -34.76 -8.39
C ARG A 257 -1.88 -35.39 -9.61
N LEU A 258 -3.19 -35.57 -9.54
CA LEU A 258 -3.96 -36.16 -10.62
C LEU A 258 -4.10 -35.23 -11.83
N ASN A 259 -3.56 -34.02 -11.74
CA ASN A 259 -3.57 -33.00 -12.79
C ASN A 259 -4.92 -32.90 -13.50
N LYS A 260 -5.99 -32.84 -12.68
CA LYS A 260 -7.36 -32.80 -13.21
C LYS A 260 -7.53 -31.67 -14.21
N PRO A 261 -8.09 -31.90 -15.40
CA PRO A 261 -8.15 -30.91 -16.47
C PRO A 261 -8.97 -29.66 -16.08
N TRP A 262 -9.85 -29.77 -15.06
CA TRP A 262 -10.70 -28.68 -14.61
C TRP A 262 -10.07 -27.83 -13.50
N LEU A 263 -8.96 -28.25 -12.85
CA LEU A 263 -8.37 -27.57 -11.70
C LEU A 263 -6.87 -27.31 -11.92
N THR A 264 -6.46 -26.09 -11.66
CA THR A 264 -5.06 -25.72 -11.49
C THR A 264 -4.85 -25.15 -10.10
N ILE A 265 -3.88 -25.66 -9.36
CA ILE A 265 -3.49 -25.12 -8.05
C ILE A 265 -2.13 -24.43 -8.20
N ILE A 266 -2.06 -23.18 -7.80
CA ILE A 266 -0.83 -22.37 -7.87
C ILE A 266 -0.47 -21.87 -6.47
N ARG A 267 0.81 -22.03 -6.13
CA ARG A 267 1.40 -21.37 -4.97
C ARG A 267 1.84 -19.96 -5.37
N PHE A 268 1.39 -18.98 -4.61
CA PHE A 268 1.64 -17.57 -4.90
C PHE A 268 2.31 -16.90 -3.71
N PRO A 269 3.34 -16.07 -3.93
CA PRO A 269 4.03 -15.38 -2.84
C PRO A 269 3.06 -14.56 -2.01
N GLU A 270 3.07 -14.75 -0.69
CA GLU A 270 2.11 -14.09 0.21
C GLU A 270 2.28 -12.56 0.21
N TRP A 271 3.51 -12.06 0.01
CA TRP A 271 3.76 -10.62 -0.14
C TRP A 271 2.97 -9.98 -1.31
N GLY A 272 2.62 -10.73 -2.34
CA GLY A 272 1.81 -10.26 -3.47
C GLY A 272 0.31 -10.17 -3.17
N LEU A 273 -0.14 -10.78 -2.07
CA LEU A 273 -1.53 -10.82 -1.63
C LEU A 273 -1.78 -9.95 -0.38
N MET A 274 -0.72 -9.40 0.20
CA MET A 274 -0.77 -8.57 1.39
C MET A 274 -0.37 -7.14 1.06
N CYS A 275 -0.82 -6.18 1.86
CA CYS A 275 -0.40 -4.79 1.79
C CYS A 275 -0.52 -4.17 0.38
N GLY A 276 -1.52 -3.36 0.15
CA GLY A 276 -1.60 -2.56 -1.08
C GLY A 276 -0.43 -1.56 -1.16
N GLY A 277 0.54 -1.85 -2.02
CA GLY A 277 1.74 -1.06 -2.19
C GLY A 277 2.47 -1.39 -3.50
N PRO A 278 3.70 -0.89 -3.72
CA PRO A 278 4.44 -1.06 -4.98
C PRO A 278 4.73 -2.51 -5.37
N GLN A 279 4.72 -3.45 -4.43
CA GLN A 279 4.84 -4.89 -4.69
C GLN A 279 3.73 -5.43 -5.59
N VAL A 280 2.59 -4.73 -5.70
CA VAL A 280 1.48 -5.05 -6.60
C VAL A 280 1.94 -5.14 -8.06
N LEU A 281 2.93 -4.35 -8.47
CA LEU A 281 3.51 -4.42 -9.82
C LEU A 281 4.02 -5.84 -10.13
N LYS A 282 4.78 -6.42 -9.21
CA LYS A 282 5.32 -7.78 -9.39
C LYS A 282 4.24 -8.86 -9.25
N ALA A 283 3.29 -8.67 -8.34
CA ALA A 283 2.14 -9.56 -8.21
C ALA A 283 1.30 -9.60 -9.49
N TYR A 284 1.11 -8.44 -10.13
CA TYR A 284 0.43 -8.33 -11.42
C TYR A 284 1.13 -9.17 -12.50
N GLU A 285 2.45 -9.01 -12.67
CA GLU A 285 3.23 -9.79 -13.65
C GLU A 285 3.12 -11.31 -13.42
N LEU A 286 3.17 -11.75 -12.15
CA LEU A 286 3.00 -13.15 -11.80
C LEU A 286 1.61 -13.68 -12.17
N LEU A 287 0.55 -12.93 -11.90
CA LEU A 287 -0.81 -13.31 -12.28
C LEU A 287 -0.98 -13.35 -13.80
N ALA A 288 -0.37 -12.42 -14.53
CA ALA A 288 -0.35 -12.46 -15.99
C ALA A 288 0.29 -13.76 -16.51
N SER A 289 1.44 -14.17 -15.96
CA SER A 289 2.11 -15.40 -16.33
C SER A 289 1.28 -16.65 -16.03
N ILE A 290 0.58 -16.68 -14.89
CA ILE A 290 -0.35 -17.75 -14.52
C ILE A 290 -1.51 -17.81 -15.53
N ARG A 291 -2.05 -16.67 -15.91
CA ARG A 291 -3.11 -16.58 -16.91
C ARG A 291 -2.70 -17.18 -18.24
N MET A 292 -1.50 -16.84 -18.72
CA MET A 292 -0.96 -17.40 -19.97
C MET A 292 -0.81 -18.91 -19.90
N LYS A 293 -0.27 -19.46 -18.80
CA LYS A 293 -0.15 -20.91 -18.59
C LYS A 293 -1.49 -21.64 -18.62
N LEU A 294 -2.56 -21.03 -18.11
CA LEU A 294 -3.90 -21.60 -18.17
C LEU A 294 -4.48 -21.65 -19.58
N LEU A 295 -4.09 -20.73 -20.46
CA LEU A 295 -4.52 -20.72 -21.87
C LEU A 295 -3.84 -21.83 -22.67
N THR A 296 -2.58 -22.14 -22.36
CA THR A 296 -1.79 -23.17 -23.09
C THR A 296 -2.10 -24.60 -22.62
N LYS A 297 -2.71 -24.77 -21.46
CA LYS A 297 -3.04 -26.09 -20.86
C LYS A 297 -4.34 -26.70 -21.39
N LYS A 298 -5.08 -25.98 -22.23
CA LYS A 298 -6.35 -26.40 -22.89
C LYS A 298 -6.18 -26.57 -24.37
#